data_152089cab453dc475fcf4066bb743abb
#
_entry.id   152089cab453dc475fcf4066bb743abb
#
_cell.length_a   1.000
_cell.length_b   1.000
_cell.length_c   1.000
_cell.angle_alpha   90.00
_cell.angle_beta   90.00
_cell.angle_gamma   90.00
#
_symmetry.space_group_name_H-M   'P 1'
#
loop_
_entity.id
_entity.type
_entity.pdbx_description
1 polymer ?
#
loop_
_entity_poly.entity_id
_entity_poly.type
_entity_poly.pdbx_seq_one_letter_code
_entity_poly.pdbx_strand_id
1 'polypeptide(L)'
;MKNVYIYCEGPTEESFINEILYPYFFNIRIAVYPIVCTTKRTVSKKYKGGVSDYNKIKRELTMLCKSHPNEHVTTMFDYYAMPENTPEIGSHDPDIYE
;
A
#
# COMPACT_ATOMS: atom_id res chain seq x y z
N MET A 1 -1.17 -17.93 13.26
CA MET A 1 -1.63 -17.19 12.07
C MET A 1 -0.76 -15.98 11.84
N LYS A 2 -0.42 -15.72 10.59
CA LYS A 2 0.40 -14.56 10.27
C LYS A 2 -0.47 -13.40 9.86
N ASN A 3 -0.05 -12.20 10.23
CA ASN A 3 -0.76 -10.99 9.85
C ASN A 3 0.05 -10.20 8.84
N VAL A 4 -0.60 -9.75 7.79
CA VAL A 4 0.04 -8.96 6.75
C VAL A 4 -0.78 -7.68 6.58
N TYR A 5 -0.11 -6.56 6.68
CA TYR A 5 -0.75 -5.27 6.50
C TYR A 5 -0.39 -4.73 5.13
N ILE A 6 -1.40 -4.40 4.35
CA ILE A 6 -1.20 -3.94 2.98
C ILE A 6 -1.58 -2.47 2.91
N TYR A 7 -0.58 -1.62 2.78
CA TYR A 7 -0.80 -0.19 2.68
C TYR A 7 -1.21 0.10 1.25
N CYS A 8 -2.40 0.62 1.06
CA CYS A 8 -2.96 0.74 -0.28
C CYS A 8 -3.44 2.15 -0.58
N GLU A 9 -3.69 2.38 -1.85
CA GLU A 9 -3.98 3.71 -2.33
C GLU A 9 -5.35 4.22 -1.93
N GLY A 10 -6.37 3.40 -2.02
CA GLY A 10 -7.71 3.89 -1.75
C GLY A 10 -8.73 2.79 -1.66
N PRO A 11 -10.01 3.17 -1.77
CA PRO A 11 -11.11 2.23 -1.52
C PRO A 11 -11.18 1.06 -2.50
N THR A 12 -10.74 1.25 -3.72
CA THR A 12 -10.80 0.17 -4.69
C THR A 12 -9.88 -0.97 -4.27
N GLU A 13 -8.66 -0.62 -3.86
CA GLU A 13 -7.72 -1.62 -3.40
C GLU A 13 -8.16 -2.23 -2.09
N GLU A 14 -8.76 -1.41 -1.24
CA GLU A 14 -9.26 -1.89 0.03
C GLU A 14 -10.32 -2.97 -0.19
N SER A 15 -11.24 -2.73 -1.10
CA SER A 15 -12.29 -3.69 -1.40
C SER A 15 -11.71 -4.98 -1.97
N PHE A 16 -10.73 -4.85 -2.84
CA PHE A 16 -10.10 -6.02 -3.41
C PHE A 16 -9.44 -6.86 -2.33
N ILE A 17 -8.75 -6.23 -1.41
CA ILE A 17 -8.09 -6.94 -0.33
C ILE A 17 -9.12 -7.65 0.54
N ASN A 18 -10.17 -6.95 0.92
CA ASN A 18 -11.17 -7.53 1.82
C ASN A 18 -11.99 -8.63 1.16
N GLU A 19 -12.31 -8.46 -0.11
CA GLU A 19 -13.25 -9.37 -0.74
C GLU A 19 -12.57 -10.53 -1.44
N ILE A 20 -11.37 -10.33 -1.92
CA ILE A 20 -10.69 -11.36 -2.67
C ILE A 20 -9.50 -11.93 -1.91
N LEU A 21 -8.60 -11.06 -1.46
CA LEU A 21 -7.38 -11.55 -0.84
C LEU A 21 -7.60 -12.11 0.55
N TYR A 22 -8.42 -11.46 1.34
CA TYR A 22 -8.61 -11.91 2.71
C TYR A 22 -9.16 -13.34 2.79
N PRO A 23 -10.26 -13.68 2.10
CA PRO A 23 -10.76 -15.04 2.20
C PRO A 23 -9.79 -16.07 1.62
N TYR A 24 -9.07 -15.69 0.57
CA TYR A 24 -8.13 -16.61 -0.02
C TYR A 24 -6.99 -16.95 0.93
N PHE A 25 -6.37 -15.93 1.50
CA PHE A 25 -5.23 -16.14 2.37
C PHE A 25 -5.61 -16.68 3.73
N PHE A 26 -6.82 -16.40 4.17
CA PHE A 26 -7.25 -16.89 5.47
C PHE A 26 -7.27 -18.42 5.48
N ASN A 27 -7.53 -19.04 4.34
CA ASN A 27 -7.52 -20.48 4.24
C ASN A 27 -6.14 -21.08 4.50
N ILE A 28 -5.08 -20.34 4.30
CA ILE A 28 -3.75 -20.83 4.58
C ILE A 28 -3.16 -20.14 5.79
N ARG A 29 -4.03 -19.64 6.65
CA ARG A 29 -3.68 -19.06 7.93
C ARG A 29 -2.87 -17.78 7.83
N ILE A 30 -3.21 -16.96 6.88
CA ILE A 30 -2.63 -15.63 6.72
C ILE A 30 -3.78 -14.64 6.71
N ALA A 31 -3.75 -13.69 7.63
CA ALA A 31 -4.77 -12.65 7.67
C ALA A 31 -4.19 -11.39 7.03
N VAL A 32 -4.88 -10.85 6.03
CA VAL A 32 -4.41 -9.65 5.36
C VAL A 32 -5.35 -8.50 5.69
N TYR A 33 -4.77 -7.34 5.97
CA TYR A 33 -5.55 -6.18 6.39
C TYR A 33 -5.16 -4.98 5.55
N PRO A 34 -6.12 -4.27 4.96
CA PRO A 34 -5.80 -3.07 4.19
C PRO A 34 -5.65 -1.86 5.10
N ILE A 35 -4.64 -1.06 4.83
CA ILE A 35 -4.46 0.22 5.49
C ILE A 35 -4.47 1.26 4.39
N VAL A 36 -5.49 2.08 4.35
CA VAL A 36 -5.67 3.03 3.27
C VAL A 36 -4.88 4.30 3.55
N CYS A 37 -4.22 4.78 2.52
CA CYS A 37 -3.45 6.01 2.61
C CYS A 37 -4.34 7.18 3.02
N THR A 38 -3.93 7.92 4.02
CA THR A 38 -4.75 9.00 4.53
C THR A 38 -4.60 10.30 3.78
N THR A 39 -3.52 10.46 3.02
CA THR A 39 -3.29 11.73 2.36
C THR A 39 -4.39 12.10 1.40
N LYS A 40 -5.00 11.10 0.80
CA LYS A 40 -6.00 11.35 -0.16
C LYS A 40 -7.23 12.03 0.38
N ARG A 41 -7.54 11.77 1.62
CA ARG A 41 -8.71 12.30 2.22
C ARG A 41 -8.71 13.77 2.43
N THR A 42 -7.60 14.33 2.77
CA THR A 42 -7.54 15.72 3.15
C THR A 42 -7.49 16.67 1.99
N VAL A 43 -7.10 16.20 0.82
CA VAL A 43 -6.97 17.10 -0.30
C VAL A 43 -7.77 16.66 -1.48
N SER A 44 -8.89 16.13 -1.22
CA SER A 44 -9.67 15.52 -2.24
C SER A 44 -10.03 16.38 -3.41
N LYS A 45 -10.21 17.64 -3.18
CA LYS A 45 -10.63 18.47 -4.24
C LYS A 45 -9.61 18.69 -5.30
N LYS A 46 -8.38 18.75 -4.94
CA LYS A 46 -7.34 19.07 -5.85
C LYS A 46 -6.78 17.90 -6.60
N TYR A 47 -6.99 16.72 -6.13
CA TYR A 47 -6.37 15.57 -6.71
C TYR A 47 -7.39 14.60 -7.24
N LYS A 48 -7.08 14.03 -8.37
CA LYS A 48 -7.97 13.16 -9.03
C LYS A 48 -7.83 11.73 -8.69
N GLY A 49 -7.15 11.38 -7.76
CA GLY A 49 -6.97 10.00 -7.38
C GLY A 49 -5.54 9.80 -7.08
N GLY A 50 -5.20 8.67 -6.55
CA GLY A 50 -3.86 8.39 -6.18
C GLY A 50 -3.41 9.23 -5.02
N VAL A 51 -2.16 9.13 -4.68
CA VAL A 51 -1.57 9.87 -3.58
C VAL A 51 -0.82 11.06 -4.12
N SER A 52 -0.80 12.12 -3.36
CA SER A 52 -0.23 13.35 -3.82
C SER A 52 1.23 13.53 -3.51
N ASP A 53 1.76 12.80 -2.54
CA ASP A 53 3.09 13.11 -2.06
C ASP A 53 3.79 11.87 -1.53
N TYR A 54 4.92 11.55 -2.16
CA TYR A 54 5.70 10.41 -1.74
C TYR A 54 6.18 10.52 -0.30
N ASN A 55 6.50 11.72 0.13
CA ASN A 55 6.99 11.89 1.49
C ASN A 55 5.96 11.51 2.54
N LYS A 56 4.70 11.74 2.25
CA LYS A 56 3.66 11.32 3.16
C LYS A 56 3.49 9.81 3.16
N ILE A 57 3.61 9.19 2.00
CA ILE A 57 3.55 7.75 1.91
C ILE A 57 4.68 7.15 2.74
N LYS A 58 5.88 7.69 2.58
CA LYS A 58 7.02 7.17 3.29
C LYS A 58 6.84 7.31 4.79
N ARG A 59 6.30 8.42 5.23
CA ARG A 59 6.08 8.64 6.65
C ARG A 59 5.06 7.66 7.21
N GLU A 60 3.96 7.48 6.49
CA GLU A 60 2.93 6.58 6.98
C GLU A 60 3.40 5.14 6.97
N LEU A 61 4.15 4.74 5.94
CA LEU A 61 4.70 3.40 5.90
C LEU A 61 5.69 3.16 7.02
N THR A 62 6.52 4.15 7.30
CA THR A 62 7.47 4.02 8.38
C THR A 62 6.76 3.83 9.72
N MET A 63 5.71 4.59 9.95
CA MET A 63 4.96 4.45 11.17
C MET A 63 4.26 3.11 11.25
N LEU A 64 3.75 2.63 10.13
CA LEU A 64 3.08 1.35 10.11
C LEU A 64 4.06 0.22 10.43
N CYS A 65 5.25 0.28 9.86
CA CYS A 65 6.26 -0.72 10.15
C CYS A 65 6.69 -0.69 11.61
N LYS A 66 6.80 0.50 12.17
CA LYS A 66 7.18 0.62 13.56
C LYS A 66 6.10 0.12 14.51
N SER A 67 4.85 0.25 14.09
CA SER A 67 3.75 -0.21 14.91
C SER A 67 3.60 -1.73 14.88
N HIS A 68 4.13 -2.36 13.86
CA HIS A 68 3.99 -3.80 13.68
C HIS A 68 5.34 -4.45 13.43
N PRO A 69 6.25 -4.37 14.40
CA PRO A 69 7.63 -4.81 14.17
C PRO A 69 7.81 -6.29 13.92
N ASN A 70 6.85 -7.08 14.35
CA ASN A 70 6.95 -8.53 14.17
C ASN A 70 5.99 -9.06 13.12
N GLU A 71 5.46 -8.18 12.30
CA GLU A 71 4.50 -8.59 11.31
C GLU A 71 4.92 -8.11 9.93
N HIS A 72 4.20 -8.55 8.91
CA HIS A 72 4.59 -8.24 7.55
C HIS A 72 3.82 -7.03 7.06
N VAL A 73 4.51 -6.13 6.36
CA VAL A 73 3.90 -4.95 5.79
C VAL A 73 4.29 -4.87 4.33
N THR A 74 3.33 -4.66 3.47
CA THR A 74 3.60 -4.51 2.05
C THR A 74 2.70 -3.42 1.50
N THR A 75 2.77 -3.18 0.20
CA THR A 75 2.00 -2.11 -0.42
C THR A 75 1.25 -2.62 -1.64
N MET A 76 0.18 -1.91 -2.00
CA MET A 76 -0.55 -2.18 -3.21
C MET A 76 -0.95 -0.84 -3.81
N PHE A 77 -0.20 -0.39 -4.80
CA PHE A 77 -0.43 0.90 -5.44
C PHE A 77 -0.44 0.75 -6.94
N ASP A 78 -1.27 1.54 -7.60
CA ASP A 78 -1.24 1.61 -9.04
C ASP A 78 -0.01 2.40 -9.45
N TYR A 79 0.79 1.84 -10.33
CA TYR A 79 2.01 2.49 -10.76
C TYR A 79 1.73 3.89 -11.32
N TYR A 80 0.65 4.02 -12.09
CA TYR A 80 0.35 5.30 -12.70
C TYR A 80 -0.20 6.32 -11.73
N ALA A 81 -0.56 5.89 -10.55
CA ALA A 81 -1.07 6.81 -9.54
C ALA A 81 0.01 7.23 -8.54
N MET A 82 1.23 6.79 -8.72
CA MET A 82 2.29 7.16 -7.80
C MET A 82 2.66 8.63 -7.97
N PRO A 83 3.05 9.29 -6.87
CA PRO A 83 3.46 10.68 -6.95
C PRO A 83 4.69 10.85 -7.82
N GLU A 84 4.83 12.01 -8.40
CA GLU A 84 5.95 12.27 -9.25
C GLU A 84 7.28 12.20 -8.55
N ASN A 85 7.31 12.54 -7.28
CA ASN A 85 8.56 12.52 -6.55
C ASN A 85 8.91 11.15 -6.00
N THR A 86 8.17 10.13 -6.40
CA THR A 86 8.50 8.77 -5.98
C THR A 86 9.77 8.34 -6.69
N PRO A 87 10.73 7.76 -5.98
CA PRO A 87 11.94 7.29 -6.63
C PRO A 87 11.62 6.27 -7.70
N GLU A 88 12.39 6.29 -8.76
CA GLU A 88 12.19 5.33 -9.83
C GLU A 88 12.47 3.96 -9.32
N ILE A 89 11.61 3.03 -9.69
CA ILE A 89 11.79 1.71 -9.19
C ILE A 89 12.12 0.71 -10.23
N GLY A 90 11.85 0.85 -11.38
CA GLY A 90 12.06 -0.21 -12.31
C GLY A 90 13.12 0.02 -13.31
N SER A 91 13.58 1.22 -13.39
CA SER A 91 14.48 1.56 -14.45
C SER A 91 15.92 1.34 -14.12
N HIS A 92 16.23 1.13 -12.89
CA HIS A 92 17.62 1.13 -12.48
C HIS A 92 18.19 -0.23 -12.15
N ASP A 93 17.40 -1.24 -12.14
CA ASP A 93 17.93 -2.55 -11.82
C ASP A 93 17.07 -3.63 -12.46
N PRO A 94 17.44 -4.05 -13.64
CA PRO A 94 16.67 -5.07 -14.33
C PRO A 94 16.63 -6.40 -13.62
N ASP A 95 17.57 -6.67 -12.76
CA ASP A 95 17.57 -7.94 -12.08
C ASP A 95 16.43 -8.10 -11.11
N ILE A 96 15.83 -7.01 -10.72
CA ILE A 96 14.70 -7.08 -9.83
C ILE A 96 13.55 -7.85 -10.44
N TYR A 97 13.46 -7.85 -11.74
CA TYR A 97 12.33 -8.44 -12.42
C TYR A 97 12.62 -9.81 -13.02
N GLU A 98 13.72 -10.34 -12.68
CA GLU A 98 14.07 -11.66 -13.14
C GLU A 98 13.85 -12.70 -12.09
#